data_1075da71ce5aad44cc75e0ce7398be6a
#
_entry.id   1075da71ce5aad44cc75e0ce7398be6a
#
_cell.length_a   1.000
_cell.length_b   1.000
_cell.length_c   1.000
_cell.angle_alpha   90.00
_cell.angle_beta   90.00
_cell.angle_gamma   90.00
#
_symmetry.space_group_name_H-M   'P 1'
#
loop_
_entity.id
_entity.type
_entity.pdbx_description
1 polymer ?
#
loop_
_entity_poly.entity_id
_entity_poly.type
_entity_poly.pdbx_seq_one_letter_code
_entity_poly.pdbx_strand_id
1 'polypeptide(L)'
;MAMQNSGKSNYVIPMAIIGALFFIFGFITWLNGSLIPFLKIVLNLTQFQALFVTFAFYIAYTVMALPMAMVLKRTGYKKGMMIGLLLIAFGALFFIPAAYTRVFALFLAGLFIMGTGLTILQTASNPYVVRLGPNETAAVRISIMGLLNKGAGIVAPMIFTALILSGITEFSEENLAVLDAVTREQKLDELAGRLITPYIGIAIALAVLAAAIMLSPLPEIEEEETALEEALEQHGRSSILKYPQAVLGAIALFFYVGVEVIAGDTIGLYGETIGVAHFGSLTSYTMSFMVVGYILGMVAIPRLINQAQALLFSAVAGALFTLGVVLASTESHALSVIVCGW
;
A
#
# COMPACT_ATOMS: atom_id res chain seq x y z
N MET A 1 -31.29 15.00 -33.69
CA MET A 1 -31.14 13.59 -34.03
C MET A 1 -29.97 13.46 -34.99
N ALA A 2 -28.75 13.56 -34.49
CA ALA A 2 -27.49 13.22 -35.16
C ALA A 2 -26.38 13.53 -34.19
N MET A 3 -25.62 12.53 -33.83
CA MET A 3 -24.33 12.43 -33.12
C MET A 3 -24.37 11.49 -31.93
N GLN A 4 -24.68 10.24 -32.21
CA GLN A 4 -24.38 9.10 -31.34
C GLN A 4 -23.64 8.07 -32.18
N ASN A 5 -22.44 8.42 -32.63
CA ASN A 5 -21.50 7.41 -33.17
C ASN A 5 -20.06 7.97 -33.16
N SER A 6 -19.62 8.54 -32.03
CA SER A 6 -18.19 8.73 -31.79
C SER A 6 -17.67 7.43 -31.17
N GLY A 7 -16.75 6.82 -31.86
CA GLY A 7 -16.23 5.47 -31.69
C GLY A 7 -16.02 5.05 -30.24
N LYS A 8 -16.22 3.77 -29.99
CA LYS A 8 -15.78 3.08 -28.76
C LYS A 8 -14.30 3.44 -28.54
N SER A 9 -14.07 4.51 -27.77
CA SER A 9 -12.72 4.86 -27.32
C SER A 9 -12.16 3.61 -26.67
N ASN A 10 -11.10 3.09 -27.22
CA ASN A 10 -10.50 1.83 -26.75
C ASN A 10 -9.78 2.12 -25.42
N TYR A 11 -10.55 2.22 -24.32
CA TYR A 11 -10.05 2.49 -22.96
C TYR A 11 -9.36 1.29 -22.32
N VAL A 12 -9.25 0.15 -23.04
CA VAL A 12 -8.59 -1.05 -22.53
C VAL A 12 -7.12 -0.81 -22.25
N ILE A 13 -6.40 -0.14 -23.15
CA ILE A 13 -4.98 0.17 -22.94
C ILE A 13 -4.76 1.13 -21.77
N PRO A 14 -5.47 2.30 -21.70
CA PRO A 14 -5.42 3.15 -20.52
C PRO A 14 -5.74 2.41 -19.21
N MET A 15 -6.77 1.57 -19.19
CA MET A 15 -7.13 0.78 -18.01
C MET A 15 -6.05 -0.23 -17.62
N ALA A 16 -5.40 -0.87 -18.59
CA ALA A 16 -4.30 -1.79 -18.32
C ALA A 16 -3.09 -1.07 -17.69
N ILE A 17 -2.76 0.13 -18.19
CA ILE A 17 -1.69 0.97 -17.64
C ILE A 17 -2.02 1.37 -16.19
N ILE A 18 -3.24 1.84 -15.93
CA ILE A 18 -3.67 2.19 -14.57
C ILE A 18 -3.73 0.95 -13.68
N GLY A 19 -4.14 -0.20 -14.21
CA GLY A 19 -4.07 -1.48 -13.51
C GLY A 19 -2.65 -1.85 -13.06
N ALA A 20 -1.67 -1.65 -13.93
CA ALA A 20 -0.25 -1.83 -13.59
C ALA A 20 0.19 -0.87 -12.47
N LEU A 21 -0.29 0.39 -12.47
CA LEU A 21 -0.02 1.32 -11.37
C LEU A 21 -0.60 0.84 -10.05
N PHE A 22 -1.86 0.37 -10.04
CA PHE A 22 -2.48 -0.14 -8.82
C PHE A 22 -1.79 -1.41 -8.30
N PHE A 23 -1.29 -2.25 -9.21
CA PHE A 23 -0.44 -3.38 -8.83
C PHE A 23 0.85 -2.90 -8.16
N ILE A 24 1.54 -1.91 -8.73
CA ILE A 24 2.75 -1.31 -8.13
C ILE A 24 2.44 -0.66 -6.78
N PHE A 25 1.29 0.03 -6.63
CA PHE A 25 0.90 0.56 -5.32
C PHE A 25 0.82 -0.53 -4.27
N GLY A 26 0.09 -1.61 -4.58
CA GLY A 26 -0.03 -2.74 -3.68
C GLY A 26 1.31 -3.38 -3.37
N PHE A 27 2.15 -3.55 -4.39
CA PHE A 27 3.49 -4.13 -4.23
C PHE A 27 4.34 -3.32 -3.24
N ILE A 28 4.45 -2.00 -3.44
CA ILE A 28 5.26 -1.14 -2.58
C ILE A 28 4.65 -1.00 -1.18
N THR A 29 3.33 -0.83 -1.09
CA THR A 29 2.65 -0.64 0.19
C THR A 29 2.77 -1.88 1.08
N TRP A 30 2.44 -3.05 0.55
CA TRP A 30 2.36 -4.28 1.34
C TRP A 30 3.71 -4.99 1.55
N LEU A 31 4.77 -4.48 0.89
CA LEU A 31 6.14 -4.93 1.15
C LEU A 31 6.57 -4.61 2.60
N ASN A 32 6.04 -3.55 3.19
CA ASN A 32 6.37 -3.10 4.53
C ASN A 32 6.10 -4.18 5.59
N GLY A 33 5.05 -4.99 5.44
CA GLY A 33 4.74 -6.06 6.37
C GLY A 33 5.89 -7.07 6.57
N SER A 34 6.68 -7.31 5.51
CA SER A 34 7.89 -8.16 5.59
C SER A 34 9.16 -7.36 5.90
N LEU A 35 9.18 -6.07 5.54
CA LEU A 35 10.33 -5.20 5.78
C LEU A 35 10.50 -4.85 7.26
N ILE A 36 9.40 -4.68 8.01
CA ILE A 36 9.43 -4.31 9.43
C ILE A 36 10.21 -5.33 10.27
N PRO A 37 9.86 -6.64 10.29
CA PRO A 37 10.61 -7.62 11.05
C PRO A 37 12.04 -7.79 10.53
N PHE A 38 12.26 -7.65 9.23
CA PHE A 38 13.60 -7.69 8.65
C PHE A 38 14.49 -6.57 9.21
N LEU A 39 14.04 -5.31 9.18
CA LEU A 39 14.80 -4.18 9.72
C LEU A 39 15.00 -4.29 11.24
N LYS A 40 14.02 -4.85 11.95
CA LYS A 40 14.16 -5.14 13.38
C LYS A 40 15.38 -6.02 13.65
N ILE A 41 15.55 -7.09 12.88
CA ILE A 41 16.69 -8.03 13.02
C ILE A 41 18.00 -7.35 12.61
N VAL A 42 18.06 -6.77 11.40
CA VAL A 42 19.28 -6.19 10.83
C VAL A 42 19.85 -5.03 11.67
N LEU A 43 18.96 -4.22 12.24
CA LEU A 43 19.34 -3.02 13.00
C LEU A 43 19.20 -3.20 14.51
N ASN A 44 18.86 -4.40 14.96
CA ASN A 44 18.66 -4.72 16.37
C ASN A 44 17.69 -3.75 17.07
N LEU A 45 16.54 -3.49 16.41
CA LEU A 45 15.54 -2.54 16.88
C LEU A 45 14.64 -3.17 17.96
N THR A 46 14.17 -2.34 18.89
CA THR A 46 13.05 -2.72 19.74
C THR A 46 11.76 -2.80 18.91
N GLN A 47 10.75 -3.49 19.42
CA GLN A 47 9.43 -3.57 18.74
C GLN A 47 8.85 -2.18 18.47
N PHE A 48 8.96 -1.27 19.44
CA PHE A 48 8.49 0.10 19.29
C PHE A 48 9.24 0.85 18.18
N GLN A 49 10.57 0.69 18.09
CA GLN A 49 11.36 1.30 17.03
C GLN A 49 11.00 0.72 15.65
N ALA A 50 10.74 -0.58 15.55
CA ALA A 50 10.35 -1.21 14.29
C ALA A 50 9.04 -0.63 13.71
N LEU A 51 8.11 -0.18 14.55
CA LEU A 51 6.87 0.47 14.11
C LEU A 51 7.10 1.84 13.44
N PHE A 52 8.27 2.49 13.67
CA PHE A 52 8.61 3.71 12.93
C PHE A 52 8.77 3.47 11.42
N VAL A 53 8.98 2.25 10.98
CA VAL A 53 8.98 1.88 9.54
C VAL A 53 7.62 2.20 8.92
N THR A 54 6.54 1.67 9.52
CA THR A 54 5.17 1.98 9.10
C THR A 54 4.85 3.47 9.25
N PHE A 55 5.20 4.06 10.41
CA PHE A 55 4.96 5.48 10.66
C PHE A 55 5.62 6.38 9.61
N ALA A 56 6.91 6.20 9.30
CA ALA A 56 7.63 7.01 8.34
C ALA A 56 7.02 6.96 6.94
N PHE A 57 6.53 5.78 6.55
CA PHE A 57 5.89 5.59 5.25
C PHE A 57 4.52 6.28 5.19
N TYR A 58 3.65 6.05 6.19
CA TYR A 58 2.27 6.55 6.14
C TYR A 58 2.12 8.00 6.57
N ILE A 59 3.02 8.54 7.41
CA ILE A 59 2.97 9.97 7.76
C ILE A 59 3.18 10.86 6.52
N ALA A 60 3.89 10.34 5.51
CA ALA A 60 4.06 11.03 4.24
C ALA A 60 2.72 11.30 3.56
N TYR A 61 1.74 10.38 3.64
CA TYR A 61 0.41 10.60 3.06
C TYR A 61 -0.29 11.79 3.68
N THR A 62 -0.16 11.97 4.99
CA THR A 62 -0.78 13.09 5.70
C THR A 62 -0.06 14.42 5.43
N VAL A 63 1.27 14.43 5.60
CA VAL A 63 2.08 15.65 5.48
C VAL A 63 2.17 16.13 4.03
N MET A 64 2.29 15.19 3.09
CA MET A 64 2.51 15.50 1.68
C MET A 64 1.20 15.55 0.85
N ALA A 65 0.04 15.27 1.43
CA ALA A 65 -1.23 15.31 0.72
C ALA A 65 -1.48 16.67 0.03
N LEU A 66 -1.40 17.77 0.78
CA LEU A 66 -1.59 19.11 0.24
C LEU A 66 -0.47 19.55 -0.73
N PRO A 67 0.84 19.41 -0.40
CA PRO A 67 1.91 19.69 -1.35
C PRO A 67 1.77 18.91 -2.66
N MET A 68 1.46 17.62 -2.59
CA MET A 68 1.34 16.79 -3.79
C MET A 68 0.08 17.11 -4.61
N ALA A 69 -1.01 17.51 -3.98
CA ALA A 69 -2.18 18.04 -4.68
C ALA A 69 -1.84 19.33 -5.44
N MET A 70 -1.05 20.24 -4.86
CA MET A 70 -0.58 21.45 -5.56
C MET A 70 0.36 21.12 -6.73
N VAL A 71 1.23 20.13 -6.58
CA VAL A 71 2.07 19.65 -7.68
C VAL A 71 1.19 19.10 -8.80
N LEU A 72 0.22 18.24 -8.46
CA LEU A 72 -0.70 17.64 -9.43
C LEU A 72 -1.49 18.70 -10.20
N LYS A 73 -1.99 19.74 -9.54
CA LYS A 73 -2.67 20.90 -10.17
C LYS A 73 -1.83 21.58 -11.24
N ARG A 74 -0.51 21.68 -11.01
CA ARG A 74 0.41 22.35 -11.96
C ARG A 74 0.91 21.43 -13.07
N THR A 75 1.01 20.15 -12.82
CA THR A 75 1.62 19.19 -13.74
C THR A 75 0.61 18.41 -14.57
N GLY A 76 -0.65 18.32 -14.12
CA GLY A 76 -1.66 17.44 -14.67
C GLY A 76 -1.49 15.98 -14.21
N TYR A 77 -2.47 15.16 -14.54
CA TYR A 77 -2.56 13.77 -14.03
C TYR A 77 -1.43 12.87 -14.54
N LYS A 78 -1.16 12.91 -15.85
CA LYS A 78 -0.15 12.05 -16.49
C LYS A 78 1.26 12.33 -15.99
N LYS A 79 1.65 13.61 -15.96
CA LYS A 79 2.97 14.00 -15.41
C LYS A 79 3.03 13.78 -13.89
N GLY A 80 1.92 13.99 -13.19
CA GLY A 80 1.83 13.68 -11.76
C GLY A 80 2.10 12.22 -11.46
N MET A 81 1.53 11.29 -12.23
CA MET A 81 1.82 9.86 -12.11
C MET A 81 3.29 9.53 -12.39
N MET A 82 3.88 10.13 -13.42
CA MET A 82 5.31 9.97 -13.70
C MET A 82 6.17 10.46 -12.54
N ILE A 83 5.91 11.65 -12.01
CA ILE A 83 6.64 12.22 -10.86
C ILE A 83 6.52 11.30 -9.65
N GLY A 84 5.33 10.77 -9.37
CA GLY A 84 5.10 9.84 -8.27
C GLY A 84 5.98 8.59 -8.37
N LEU A 85 6.02 7.96 -9.55
CA LEU A 85 6.87 6.80 -9.80
C LEU A 85 8.36 7.11 -9.64
N LEU A 86 8.82 8.25 -10.14
CA LEU A 86 10.22 8.67 -9.99
C LEU A 86 10.58 8.98 -8.54
N LEU A 87 9.68 9.56 -7.75
CA LEU A 87 9.88 9.76 -6.32
C LEU A 87 9.97 8.42 -5.58
N ILE A 88 9.12 7.44 -5.91
CA ILE A 88 9.21 6.12 -5.31
C ILE A 88 10.54 5.46 -5.68
N ALA A 89 10.96 5.53 -6.95
CA ALA A 89 12.25 5.01 -7.41
C ALA A 89 13.42 5.67 -6.66
N PHE A 90 13.39 6.98 -6.50
CA PHE A 90 14.39 7.73 -5.75
C PHE A 90 14.43 7.32 -4.27
N GLY A 91 13.26 7.18 -3.62
CA GLY A 91 13.17 6.68 -2.25
C GLY A 91 13.71 5.24 -2.11
N ALA A 92 13.45 4.37 -3.09
CA ALA A 92 14.01 3.02 -3.13
C ALA A 92 15.54 3.01 -3.20
N LEU A 93 16.16 3.97 -3.90
CA LEU A 93 17.62 4.09 -3.96
C LEU A 93 18.26 4.50 -2.62
N PHE A 94 17.51 5.12 -1.70
CA PHE A 94 18.00 5.40 -0.35
C PHE A 94 18.28 4.13 0.46
N PHE A 95 17.65 3.01 0.10
CA PHE A 95 17.92 1.72 0.75
C PHE A 95 19.33 1.21 0.48
N ILE A 96 19.99 1.67 -0.59
CA ILE A 96 21.38 1.28 -0.91
C ILE A 96 22.36 1.82 0.15
N PRO A 97 22.50 3.15 0.34
CA PRO A 97 23.37 3.67 1.39
C PRO A 97 22.88 3.27 2.78
N ALA A 98 21.57 3.12 3.00
CA ALA A 98 21.02 2.65 4.26
C ALA A 98 21.48 1.22 4.60
N ALA A 99 21.51 0.32 3.61
CA ALA A 99 21.98 -1.05 3.78
C ALA A 99 23.49 -1.10 4.08
N TYR A 100 24.30 -0.32 3.37
CA TYR A 100 25.76 -0.25 3.60
C TYR A 100 26.14 0.31 4.97
N THR A 101 25.40 1.31 5.44
CA THR A 101 25.73 2.02 6.70
C THR A 101 24.95 1.49 7.89
N ARG A 102 23.90 0.72 7.67
CA ARG A 102 22.88 0.28 8.65
C ARG A 102 22.33 1.44 9.50
N VAL A 103 22.26 2.63 8.91
CA VAL A 103 21.68 3.80 9.57
C VAL A 103 20.16 3.82 9.42
N PHE A 104 19.45 3.62 10.53
CA PHE A 104 17.98 3.53 10.56
C PHE A 104 17.30 4.76 9.95
N ALA A 105 17.81 5.96 10.24
CA ALA A 105 17.26 7.21 9.69
C ALA A 105 17.26 7.26 8.16
N LEU A 106 18.22 6.62 7.48
CA LEU A 106 18.25 6.55 6.02
C LEU A 106 17.12 5.64 5.47
N PHE A 107 16.83 4.52 6.15
CA PHE A 107 15.68 3.69 5.80
C PHE A 107 14.36 4.46 5.97
N LEU A 108 14.20 5.18 7.09
CA LEU A 108 13.00 6.00 7.34
C LEU A 108 12.86 7.13 6.31
N ALA A 109 13.96 7.79 5.93
CA ALA A 109 13.96 8.81 4.88
C ALA A 109 13.54 8.22 3.52
N GLY A 110 14.09 7.07 3.14
CA GLY A 110 13.69 6.36 1.92
C GLY A 110 12.20 6.03 1.92
N LEU A 111 11.68 5.50 3.02
CA LEU A 111 10.26 5.18 3.20
C LEU A 111 9.37 6.43 3.10
N PHE A 112 9.75 7.53 3.74
CA PHE A 112 9.02 8.79 3.64
C PHE A 112 8.97 9.33 2.20
N ILE A 113 10.08 9.26 1.47
CA ILE A 113 10.15 9.66 0.06
C ILE A 113 9.25 8.74 -0.79
N MET A 114 9.29 7.42 -0.56
CA MET A 114 8.42 6.48 -1.26
C MET A 114 6.95 6.75 -0.98
N GLY A 115 6.58 6.99 0.29
CA GLY A 115 5.23 7.37 0.69
C GLY A 115 4.77 8.68 0.03
N THR A 116 5.68 9.67 -0.09
CA THR A 116 5.42 10.92 -0.82
C THR A 116 5.10 10.66 -2.29
N GLY A 117 5.88 9.82 -2.94
CA GLY A 117 5.63 9.43 -4.33
C GLY A 117 4.30 8.70 -4.51
N LEU A 118 3.93 7.81 -3.57
CA LEU A 118 2.63 7.13 -3.57
C LEU A 118 1.47 8.11 -3.34
N THR A 119 1.67 9.15 -2.53
CA THR A 119 0.63 10.17 -2.29
C THR A 119 0.22 10.85 -3.59
N ILE A 120 1.15 11.37 -4.39
CA ILE A 120 0.81 12.01 -5.67
C ILE A 120 0.26 10.99 -6.67
N LEU A 121 0.84 9.79 -6.68
CA LEU A 121 0.46 8.75 -7.62
C LEU A 121 -0.99 8.27 -7.39
N GLN A 122 -1.42 8.06 -6.15
CA GLN A 122 -2.81 7.70 -5.81
C GLN A 122 -3.78 8.87 -6.03
N THR A 123 -3.37 10.10 -5.68
CA THR A 123 -4.18 11.29 -5.91
C THR A 123 -4.45 11.50 -7.41
N ALA A 124 -3.49 11.17 -8.27
CA ALA A 124 -3.66 11.24 -9.70
C ALA A 124 -4.48 10.07 -10.28
N SER A 125 -4.19 8.83 -9.88
CA SER A 125 -4.77 7.65 -10.52
C SER A 125 -6.18 7.31 -10.06
N ASN A 126 -6.56 7.61 -8.82
CA ASN A 126 -7.90 7.29 -8.32
C ASN A 126 -9.03 8.00 -9.10
N PRO A 127 -8.99 9.34 -9.30
CA PRO A 127 -9.97 10.02 -10.15
C PRO A 127 -9.90 9.57 -11.61
N TYR A 128 -8.69 9.20 -12.08
CA TYR A 128 -8.48 8.74 -13.44
C TYR A 128 -9.25 7.45 -13.74
N VAL A 129 -9.26 6.47 -12.81
CA VAL A 129 -10.06 5.24 -12.94
C VAL A 129 -11.55 5.54 -13.11
N VAL A 130 -12.07 6.51 -12.35
CA VAL A 130 -13.49 6.89 -12.41
C VAL A 130 -13.84 7.53 -13.77
N ARG A 131 -12.96 8.38 -14.29
CA ARG A 131 -13.20 9.16 -15.51
C ARG A 131 -12.89 8.41 -16.81
N LEU A 132 -12.15 7.30 -16.78
CA LEU A 132 -11.76 6.52 -17.97
C LEU A 132 -12.87 5.70 -18.62
N GLY A 133 -14.13 5.89 -18.28
CA GLY A 133 -15.22 5.14 -18.90
C GLY A 133 -16.58 5.54 -18.35
N PRO A 134 -17.66 4.82 -18.73
CA PRO A 134 -19.01 5.14 -18.29
C PRO A 134 -19.15 5.16 -16.77
N ASN A 135 -19.87 6.14 -16.22
CA ASN A 135 -20.05 6.27 -14.77
C ASN A 135 -20.73 5.04 -14.14
N GLU A 136 -21.60 4.36 -14.88
CA GLU A 136 -22.33 3.16 -14.44
C GLU A 136 -21.38 1.99 -14.11
N THR A 137 -20.21 1.96 -14.74
CA THR A 137 -19.20 0.90 -14.51
C THR A 137 -18.03 1.35 -13.65
N ALA A 138 -18.07 2.56 -13.08
CA ALA A 138 -16.97 3.10 -12.26
C ALA A 138 -16.66 2.21 -11.05
N ALA A 139 -17.70 1.73 -10.34
CA ALA A 139 -17.52 0.84 -9.18
C ALA A 139 -16.82 -0.47 -9.56
N VAL A 140 -17.13 -1.04 -10.72
CA VAL A 140 -16.48 -2.28 -11.21
C VAL A 140 -15.00 -2.00 -11.50
N ARG A 141 -14.68 -0.87 -12.14
CA ARG A 141 -13.29 -0.49 -12.42
C ARG A 141 -12.48 -0.30 -11.14
N ILE A 142 -13.04 0.40 -10.15
CA ILE A 142 -12.41 0.58 -8.84
C ILE A 142 -12.16 -0.77 -8.15
N SER A 143 -13.14 -1.69 -8.21
CA SER A 143 -13.01 -3.03 -7.62
C SER A 143 -11.90 -3.84 -8.29
N ILE A 144 -11.78 -3.77 -9.62
CA ILE A 144 -10.69 -4.43 -10.36
C ILE A 144 -9.33 -3.85 -9.94
N MET A 145 -9.21 -2.53 -9.79
CA MET A 145 -7.99 -1.88 -9.30
C MET A 145 -7.66 -2.33 -7.86
N GLY A 146 -8.67 -2.42 -6.99
CA GLY A 146 -8.53 -2.96 -5.64
C GLY A 146 -8.01 -4.40 -5.64
N LEU A 147 -8.55 -5.26 -6.49
CA LEU A 147 -8.07 -6.65 -6.63
C LEU A 147 -6.62 -6.72 -7.12
N LEU A 148 -6.22 -5.88 -8.07
CA LEU A 148 -4.83 -5.80 -8.53
C LEU A 148 -3.89 -5.34 -7.41
N ASN A 149 -4.32 -4.35 -6.63
CA ASN A 149 -3.57 -3.87 -5.46
C ASN A 149 -3.38 -4.96 -4.40
N LYS A 150 -4.45 -5.66 -4.01
CA LYS A 150 -4.37 -6.74 -3.02
C LYS A 150 -3.64 -7.97 -3.58
N GLY A 151 -3.81 -8.29 -4.86
CA GLY A 151 -3.04 -9.33 -5.54
C GLY A 151 -1.53 -9.07 -5.50
N ALA A 152 -1.12 -7.83 -5.70
CA ALA A 152 0.28 -7.43 -5.52
C ALA A 152 0.73 -7.58 -4.06
N GLY A 153 -0.16 -7.30 -3.10
CA GLY A 153 0.10 -7.52 -1.67
C GLY A 153 0.27 -8.99 -1.29
N ILE A 154 -0.23 -9.93 -2.09
CA ILE A 154 0.10 -11.36 -1.95
C ILE A 154 1.52 -11.63 -2.47
N VAL A 155 1.83 -11.11 -3.64
CA VAL A 155 3.07 -11.42 -4.37
C VAL A 155 4.30 -10.75 -3.74
N ALA A 156 4.18 -9.50 -3.30
CA ALA A 156 5.31 -8.72 -2.79
C ALA A 156 5.99 -9.35 -1.57
N PRO A 157 5.28 -9.72 -0.48
CA PRO A 157 5.90 -10.37 0.66
C PRO A 157 6.45 -11.77 0.32
N MET A 158 5.83 -12.50 -0.61
CA MET A 158 6.35 -13.81 -1.06
C MET A 158 7.71 -13.65 -1.77
N ILE A 159 7.81 -12.68 -2.69
CA ILE A 159 9.07 -12.36 -3.36
C ILE A 159 10.11 -11.89 -2.34
N PHE A 160 9.73 -11.00 -1.43
CA PHE A 160 10.62 -10.49 -0.38
C PHE A 160 11.16 -11.63 0.49
N THR A 161 10.27 -12.51 0.95
CA THR A 161 10.65 -13.67 1.77
C THR A 161 11.59 -14.61 1.01
N ALA A 162 11.30 -14.90 -0.26
CA ALA A 162 12.12 -15.78 -1.07
C ALA A 162 13.52 -15.21 -1.37
N LEU A 163 13.62 -13.91 -1.63
CA LEU A 163 14.89 -13.28 -2.04
C LEU A 163 15.72 -12.77 -0.85
N ILE A 164 15.07 -12.27 0.19
CA ILE A 164 15.73 -11.53 1.27
C ILE A 164 15.72 -12.31 2.58
N LEU A 165 14.57 -12.91 2.94
CA LEU A 165 14.43 -13.67 4.18
C LEU A 165 14.82 -15.14 4.05
N SER A 166 15.35 -15.57 2.91
CA SER A 166 15.86 -16.95 2.76
C SER A 166 16.94 -17.23 3.80
N GLY A 167 16.78 -18.31 4.59
CA GLY A 167 17.70 -18.68 5.66
C GLY A 167 17.69 -17.72 6.86
N ILE A 168 16.63 -16.93 7.05
CA ILE A 168 16.54 -15.95 8.17
C ILE A 168 16.68 -16.57 9.55
N THR A 169 16.40 -17.88 9.70
CA THR A 169 16.57 -18.62 10.96
C THR A 169 18.02 -18.65 11.43
N GLU A 170 18.99 -18.53 10.51
CA GLU A 170 20.41 -18.40 10.87
C GLU A 170 20.73 -17.09 11.62
N PHE A 171 19.85 -16.09 11.45
CA PHE A 171 19.94 -14.75 12.04
C PHE A 171 19.02 -14.57 13.26
N SER A 172 18.54 -15.68 13.85
CA SER A 172 17.80 -15.63 15.12
C SER A 172 18.68 -15.08 16.24
N GLU A 173 18.06 -14.45 17.25
CA GLU A 173 18.78 -13.90 18.39
C GLU A 173 19.68 -14.97 19.09
N GLU A 174 19.17 -16.20 19.18
CA GLU A 174 19.91 -17.33 19.76
C GLU A 174 21.18 -17.66 18.96
N ASN A 175 21.09 -17.73 17.63
CA ASN A 175 22.21 -18.02 16.75
C ASN A 175 23.22 -16.88 16.71
N LEU A 176 22.75 -15.63 16.73
CA LEU A 176 23.61 -14.44 16.75
C LEU A 176 24.30 -14.25 18.11
N ALA A 177 23.69 -14.71 19.23
CA ALA A 177 24.22 -14.54 20.55
C ALA A 177 25.47 -15.41 20.82
N VAL A 178 25.64 -16.53 20.10
CA VAL A 178 26.80 -17.44 20.24
C VAL A 178 28.00 -17.00 19.38
N LEU A 179 27.82 -16.00 18.49
CA LEU A 179 28.89 -15.51 17.64
C LEU A 179 29.73 -14.44 18.38
N ASP A 180 31.00 -14.36 18.02
CA ASP A 180 31.84 -13.22 18.43
C ASP A 180 31.32 -11.90 17.75
N ALA A 181 31.67 -10.77 18.36
CA ALA A 181 31.14 -9.45 17.92
C ALA A 181 31.47 -9.15 16.44
N VAL A 182 32.64 -9.52 15.96
CA VAL A 182 33.06 -9.26 14.56
C VAL A 182 32.25 -10.10 13.58
N THR A 183 32.12 -11.38 13.84
CA THR A 183 31.34 -12.31 12.99
C THR A 183 29.85 -11.94 12.98
N ARG A 184 29.31 -11.53 14.14
CA ARG A 184 27.93 -11.05 14.24
C ARG A 184 27.70 -9.83 13.36
N GLU A 185 28.57 -8.82 13.43
CA GLU A 185 28.46 -7.61 12.60
C GLU A 185 28.55 -7.95 11.11
N GLN A 186 29.49 -8.80 10.71
CA GLN A 186 29.63 -9.25 9.31
C GLN A 186 28.35 -9.95 8.80
N LYS A 187 27.73 -10.80 9.63
CA LYS A 187 26.48 -11.46 9.30
C LYS A 187 25.33 -10.46 9.11
N LEU A 188 25.23 -9.46 9.98
CA LEU A 188 24.20 -8.41 9.88
C LEU A 188 24.43 -7.52 8.64
N ASP A 189 25.69 -7.24 8.28
CA ASP A 189 26.04 -6.52 7.05
C ASP A 189 25.67 -7.34 5.80
N GLU A 190 25.94 -8.63 5.80
CA GLU A 190 25.52 -9.55 4.75
C GLU A 190 24.00 -9.52 4.57
N LEU A 191 23.26 -9.63 5.68
CA LEU A 191 21.79 -9.62 5.65
C LEU A 191 21.26 -8.28 5.15
N ALA A 192 21.80 -7.15 5.62
CA ALA A 192 21.45 -5.82 5.14
C ALA A 192 21.70 -5.68 3.62
N GLY A 193 22.82 -6.20 3.15
CA GLY A 193 23.22 -6.17 1.73
C GLY A 193 22.23 -6.88 0.80
N ARG A 194 21.45 -7.85 1.31
CA ARG A 194 20.42 -8.55 0.51
C ARG A 194 19.31 -7.60 0.00
N LEU A 195 19.13 -6.43 0.61
CA LEU A 195 18.19 -5.41 0.13
C LEU A 195 18.65 -4.72 -1.16
N ILE A 196 19.95 -4.60 -1.39
CA ILE A 196 20.50 -3.72 -2.44
C ILE A 196 19.98 -4.12 -3.82
N THR A 197 20.17 -5.38 -4.21
CA THR A 197 19.78 -5.85 -5.56
C THR A 197 18.27 -5.75 -5.82
N PRO A 198 17.37 -6.20 -4.92
CA PRO A 198 15.93 -6.03 -5.10
C PRO A 198 15.50 -4.56 -5.21
N TYR A 199 16.05 -3.67 -4.38
CA TYR A 199 15.66 -2.25 -4.40
C TYR A 199 16.20 -1.51 -5.62
N ILE A 200 17.36 -1.88 -6.16
CA ILE A 200 17.82 -1.42 -7.49
C ILE A 200 16.83 -1.90 -8.56
N GLY A 201 16.44 -3.18 -8.53
CA GLY A 201 15.45 -3.73 -9.46
C GLY A 201 14.12 -2.99 -9.43
N ILE A 202 13.60 -2.68 -8.22
CA ILE A 202 12.40 -1.88 -8.02
C ILE A 202 12.58 -0.48 -8.62
N ALA A 203 13.69 0.20 -8.34
CA ALA A 203 13.96 1.54 -8.84
C ALA A 203 14.00 1.58 -10.38
N ILE A 204 14.66 0.61 -11.00
CA ILE A 204 14.71 0.49 -12.47
C ILE A 204 13.32 0.21 -13.04
N ALA A 205 12.57 -0.73 -12.49
CA ALA A 205 11.23 -1.06 -12.94
C ALA A 205 10.28 0.16 -12.86
N LEU A 206 10.36 0.93 -11.77
CA LEU A 206 9.57 2.15 -11.59
C LEU A 206 9.98 3.25 -12.58
N ALA A 207 11.27 3.44 -12.84
CA ALA A 207 11.76 4.40 -13.83
C ALA A 207 11.30 4.02 -15.26
N VAL A 208 11.36 2.74 -15.61
CA VAL A 208 10.85 2.24 -16.90
C VAL A 208 9.34 2.46 -17.01
N LEU A 209 8.58 2.19 -15.94
CA LEU A 209 7.13 2.43 -15.92
C LEU A 209 6.81 3.93 -16.01
N ALA A 210 7.59 4.80 -15.35
CA ALA A 210 7.46 6.25 -15.47
C ALA A 210 7.66 6.72 -16.92
N ALA A 211 8.68 6.21 -17.60
CA ALA A 211 8.91 6.48 -19.01
C ALA A 211 7.77 5.93 -19.90
N ALA A 212 7.30 4.72 -19.62
CA ALA A 212 6.18 4.11 -20.35
C ALA A 212 4.89 4.93 -20.20
N ILE A 213 4.58 5.46 -19.01
CA ILE A 213 3.43 6.36 -18.82
C ILE A 213 3.59 7.63 -19.63
N MET A 214 4.78 8.23 -19.61
CA MET A 214 5.02 9.47 -20.36
C MET A 214 4.85 9.30 -21.87
N LEU A 215 5.24 8.14 -22.40
CA LEU A 215 5.11 7.79 -23.82
C LEU A 215 3.74 7.21 -24.17
N SER A 216 2.91 6.86 -23.18
CA SER A 216 1.61 6.22 -23.39
C SER A 216 0.59 7.16 -24.02
N PRO A 217 -0.44 6.62 -24.71
CA PRO A 217 -1.55 7.38 -25.24
C PRO A 217 -2.60 7.71 -24.16
N LEU A 218 -2.18 7.85 -22.89
CA LEU A 218 -3.09 8.26 -21.82
C LEU A 218 -3.58 9.68 -22.10
N PRO A 219 -4.91 9.92 -22.19
CA PRO A 219 -5.44 11.26 -22.35
C PRO A 219 -5.16 12.10 -21.09
N GLU A 220 -4.81 13.35 -21.24
CA GLU A 220 -4.89 14.28 -20.11
C GLU A 220 -6.37 14.45 -19.72
N ILE A 221 -6.64 14.34 -18.43
CA ILE A 221 -7.97 14.63 -17.90
C ILE A 221 -7.93 16.09 -17.48
N GLU A 222 -8.62 16.93 -18.22
CA GLU A 222 -8.83 18.32 -17.83
C GLU A 222 -9.69 18.34 -16.56
N GLU A 223 -9.23 19.03 -15.53
CA GLU A 223 -10.09 19.32 -14.39
C GLU A 223 -11.21 20.23 -14.87
N GLU A 224 -12.44 19.87 -14.54
CA GLU A 224 -13.58 20.80 -14.64
C GLU A 224 -13.44 21.88 -13.54
N GLU A 225 -12.28 22.57 -13.51
CA GLU A 225 -12.05 23.68 -12.57
C GLU A 225 -13.10 24.76 -12.72
N THR A 226 -13.55 25.03 -13.95
CA THR A 226 -14.57 26.02 -14.25
C THR A 226 -15.90 25.69 -13.57
N ALA A 227 -16.38 24.46 -13.66
CA ALA A 227 -17.65 24.09 -13.05
C ALA A 227 -17.61 24.07 -11.52
N LEU A 228 -16.46 23.67 -10.95
CA LEU A 228 -16.27 23.68 -9.49
C LEU A 228 -16.05 25.11 -8.97
N GLU A 229 -15.29 25.94 -9.66
CA GLU A 229 -15.10 27.35 -9.33
C GLU A 229 -16.39 28.14 -9.46
N GLU A 230 -17.17 27.96 -10.54
CA GLU A 230 -18.51 28.53 -10.70
C GLU A 230 -19.49 28.09 -9.60
N ALA A 231 -19.45 26.80 -9.19
CA ALA A 231 -20.28 26.31 -8.09
C ALA A 231 -19.83 26.88 -6.73
N LEU A 232 -18.54 27.08 -6.51
CA LEU A 232 -17.99 27.70 -5.31
C LEU A 232 -18.26 29.22 -5.26
N GLU A 233 -18.29 29.90 -6.39
CA GLU A 233 -18.68 31.31 -6.49
C GLU A 233 -20.19 31.50 -6.27
N GLN A 234 -21.04 30.60 -6.79
CA GLN A 234 -22.49 30.67 -6.61
C GLN A 234 -22.96 30.31 -5.20
N HIS A 235 -22.31 29.38 -4.53
CA HIS A 235 -22.75 28.87 -3.21
C HIS A 235 -21.92 29.35 -2.02
N GLY A 236 -20.91 30.18 -2.25
CA GLY A 236 -19.96 30.62 -1.22
C GLY A 236 -19.07 29.48 -0.70
N ARG A 237 -17.92 29.82 -0.13
CA ARG A 237 -17.01 28.85 0.52
C ARG A 237 -17.60 28.34 1.82
N SER A 238 -18.50 27.36 1.76
CA SER A 238 -19.02 26.69 2.94
C SER A 238 -17.92 25.77 3.50
N SER A 239 -17.64 25.88 4.82
CA SER A 239 -16.74 24.94 5.47
C SER A 239 -17.29 23.51 5.34
N ILE A 240 -16.42 22.54 4.98
CA ILE A 240 -16.78 21.11 4.91
C ILE A 240 -17.36 20.58 6.21
N LEU A 241 -17.05 21.23 7.35
CA LEU A 241 -17.58 20.90 8.67
C LEU A 241 -19.10 21.13 8.78
N LYS A 242 -19.72 21.85 7.86
CA LYS A 242 -21.18 21.99 7.80
C LYS A 242 -21.89 20.73 7.26
N TYR A 243 -21.14 19.80 6.69
CA TYR A 243 -21.67 18.56 6.13
C TYR A 243 -21.32 17.37 7.04
N PRO A 244 -22.18 17.00 8.01
CA PRO A 244 -21.88 15.96 9.00
C PRO A 244 -21.57 14.61 8.34
N GLN A 245 -22.17 14.31 7.19
CA GLN A 245 -21.90 13.07 6.44
C GLN A 245 -20.44 13.00 5.94
N ALA A 246 -19.87 14.13 5.49
CA ALA A 246 -18.48 14.18 5.05
C ALA A 246 -17.51 13.99 6.24
N VAL A 247 -17.81 14.62 7.37
CA VAL A 247 -17.00 14.50 8.59
C VAL A 247 -17.05 13.07 9.14
N LEU A 248 -18.25 12.49 9.27
CA LEU A 248 -18.42 11.11 9.72
C LEU A 248 -17.78 10.11 8.75
N GLY A 249 -17.90 10.35 7.45
CA GLY A 249 -17.23 9.53 6.42
C GLY A 249 -15.70 9.58 6.54
N ALA A 250 -15.12 10.75 6.79
CA ALA A 250 -13.68 10.90 7.00
C ALA A 250 -13.22 10.16 8.28
N ILE A 251 -13.98 10.26 9.37
CA ILE A 251 -13.70 9.53 10.62
C ILE A 251 -13.80 8.03 10.41
N ALA A 252 -14.84 7.55 9.72
CA ALA A 252 -15.00 6.13 9.41
C ALA A 252 -13.85 5.59 8.55
N LEU A 253 -13.42 6.35 7.54
CA LEU A 253 -12.26 6.00 6.71
C LEU A 253 -10.96 5.97 7.52
N PHE A 254 -10.78 6.90 8.45
CA PHE A 254 -9.61 6.92 9.33
C PHE A 254 -9.48 5.61 10.12
N PHE A 255 -10.57 5.18 10.77
CA PHE A 255 -10.56 3.93 11.52
C PHE A 255 -10.45 2.71 10.62
N TYR A 256 -11.17 2.67 9.49
CA TYR A 256 -11.14 1.57 8.55
C TYR A 256 -9.72 1.36 7.97
N VAL A 257 -9.14 2.41 7.41
CA VAL A 257 -7.78 2.31 6.83
C VAL A 257 -6.74 2.03 7.90
N GLY A 258 -6.92 2.62 9.11
CA GLY A 258 -6.03 2.36 10.24
C GLY A 258 -6.00 0.88 10.63
N VAL A 259 -7.16 0.26 10.77
CA VAL A 259 -7.28 -1.19 11.09
C VAL A 259 -6.68 -2.04 9.96
N GLU A 260 -7.00 -1.74 8.70
CA GLU A 260 -6.49 -2.46 7.54
C GLU A 260 -4.95 -2.43 7.49
N VAL A 261 -4.36 -1.26 7.67
CA VAL A 261 -2.90 -1.08 7.62
C VAL A 261 -2.22 -1.77 8.81
N ILE A 262 -2.75 -1.61 10.01
CA ILE A 262 -2.21 -2.28 11.21
C ILE A 262 -2.21 -3.79 10.98
N ALA A 263 -3.33 -4.36 10.56
CA ALA A 263 -3.42 -5.79 10.29
C ALA A 263 -2.38 -6.26 9.26
N GLY A 264 -2.30 -5.59 8.11
CA GLY A 264 -1.44 -6.00 7.00
C GLY A 264 0.05 -5.80 7.27
N ASP A 265 0.44 -4.70 7.93
CA ASP A 265 1.85 -4.34 8.13
C ASP A 265 2.43 -4.97 9.40
N THR A 266 1.64 -5.12 10.48
CA THR A 266 2.19 -5.61 11.75
C THR A 266 2.09 -7.12 11.94
N ILE A 267 1.35 -7.83 11.07
CA ILE A 267 1.19 -9.28 11.17
C ILE A 267 2.52 -10.03 11.11
N GLY A 268 3.46 -9.57 10.28
CA GLY A 268 4.81 -10.14 10.18
C GLY A 268 5.60 -9.97 11.49
N LEU A 269 5.56 -8.78 12.08
CA LEU A 269 6.19 -8.48 13.36
C LEU A 269 5.57 -9.29 14.51
N TYR A 270 4.23 -9.43 14.50
CA TYR A 270 3.54 -10.28 15.47
C TYR A 270 3.95 -11.74 15.33
N GLY A 271 3.98 -12.28 14.10
CA GLY A 271 4.41 -13.64 13.83
C GLY A 271 5.86 -13.91 14.27
N GLU A 272 6.76 -12.96 14.05
CA GLU A 272 8.14 -13.03 14.53
C GLU A 272 8.18 -13.11 16.07
N THR A 273 7.39 -12.29 16.75
CA THR A 273 7.33 -12.26 18.23
C THR A 273 6.85 -13.56 18.84
N ILE A 274 5.91 -14.26 18.19
CA ILE A 274 5.38 -15.56 18.67
C ILE A 274 6.14 -16.78 18.09
N GLY A 275 7.25 -16.56 17.38
CA GLY A 275 8.13 -17.62 16.89
C GLY A 275 7.65 -18.33 15.62
N VAL A 276 6.82 -17.71 14.79
CA VAL A 276 6.40 -18.30 13.51
C VAL A 276 7.56 -18.31 12.52
N ALA A 277 7.98 -19.48 12.05
CA ALA A 277 9.14 -19.66 11.17
C ALA A 277 9.06 -18.88 9.85
N HIS A 278 7.87 -18.71 9.29
CA HIS A 278 7.64 -18.02 8.01
C HIS A 278 6.90 -16.70 8.19
N PHE A 279 7.23 -15.93 9.22
CA PHE A 279 6.57 -14.67 9.56
C PHE A 279 6.52 -13.65 8.39
N GLY A 280 7.54 -13.64 7.52
CA GLY A 280 7.60 -12.75 6.35
C GLY A 280 6.47 -12.97 5.33
N SER A 281 5.87 -14.16 5.30
CA SER A 281 4.77 -14.50 4.38
C SER A 281 3.38 -14.23 4.97
N LEU A 282 3.26 -13.85 6.24
CA LEU A 282 1.95 -13.68 6.90
C LEU A 282 1.12 -12.56 6.26
N THR A 283 1.75 -11.47 5.84
CA THR A 283 1.08 -10.41 5.07
C THR A 283 0.44 -10.94 3.79
N SER A 284 1.10 -11.90 3.09
CA SER A 284 0.51 -12.53 1.90
C SER A 284 -0.75 -13.31 2.21
N TYR A 285 -0.82 -14.01 3.36
CA TYR A 285 -2.03 -14.71 3.78
C TYR A 285 -3.16 -13.73 4.10
N THR A 286 -2.87 -12.66 4.85
CA THR A 286 -3.85 -11.59 5.12
C THR A 286 -4.39 -10.99 3.82
N MET A 287 -3.52 -10.66 2.87
CA MET A 287 -3.94 -10.14 1.57
C MET A 287 -4.77 -11.16 0.77
N SER A 288 -4.49 -12.46 0.89
CA SER A 288 -5.28 -13.50 0.23
C SER A 288 -6.71 -13.55 0.78
N PHE A 289 -6.89 -13.45 2.09
CA PHE A 289 -8.22 -13.36 2.70
C PHE A 289 -8.95 -12.07 2.29
N MET A 290 -8.23 -10.94 2.18
CA MET A 290 -8.81 -9.69 1.66
C MET A 290 -9.30 -9.86 0.20
N VAL A 291 -8.55 -10.53 -0.67
CA VAL A 291 -8.97 -10.83 -2.05
C VAL A 291 -10.25 -11.66 -2.05
N VAL A 292 -10.33 -12.69 -1.20
CA VAL A 292 -11.56 -13.48 -1.03
C VAL A 292 -12.72 -12.58 -0.58
N GLY A 293 -12.51 -11.70 0.39
CA GLY A 293 -13.49 -10.72 0.85
C GLY A 293 -13.97 -9.79 -0.28
N TYR A 294 -13.06 -9.27 -1.11
CA TYR A 294 -13.43 -8.47 -2.29
C TYR A 294 -14.30 -9.24 -3.29
N ILE A 295 -13.95 -10.50 -3.58
CA ILE A 295 -14.73 -11.35 -4.50
C ILE A 295 -16.11 -11.63 -3.91
N LEU A 296 -16.19 -12.00 -2.63
CA LEU A 296 -17.46 -12.23 -1.94
C LEU A 296 -18.33 -10.97 -1.93
N GLY A 297 -17.75 -9.81 -1.65
CA GLY A 297 -18.43 -8.52 -1.68
C GLY A 297 -19.00 -8.18 -3.06
N MET A 298 -18.22 -8.36 -4.13
CA MET A 298 -18.68 -8.13 -5.50
C MET A 298 -19.87 -9.02 -5.89
N VAL A 299 -19.95 -10.24 -5.36
CA VAL A 299 -21.04 -11.18 -5.65
C VAL A 299 -22.24 -10.91 -4.74
N ALA A 300 -22.00 -10.69 -3.44
CA ALA A 300 -23.05 -10.61 -2.44
C ALA A 300 -23.78 -9.26 -2.43
N ILE A 301 -23.05 -8.14 -2.54
CA ILE A 301 -23.66 -6.80 -2.45
C ILE A 301 -24.74 -6.56 -3.49
N PRO A 302 -24.55 -6.84 -4.80
CA PRO A 302 -25.63 -6.58 -5.76
C PRO A 302 -26.81 -7.57 -5.70
N ARG A 303 -26.67 -8.71 -5.00
CA ARG A 303 -27.64 -9.82 -5.10
C ARG A 303 -28.29 -10.22 -3.78
N LEU A 304 -27.57 -10.20 -2.68
CA LEU A 304 -27.98 -10.77 -1.40
C LEU A 304 -28.13 -9.71 -0.31
N ILE A 305 -27.26 -8.72 -0.25
CA ILE A 305 -27.18 -7.72 0.80
C ILE A 305 -26.94 -6.33 0.21
N ASN A 306 -27.39 -5.29 0.91
CA ASN A 306 -27.07 -3.91 0.54
C ASN A 306 -25.72 -3.47 1.14
N GLN A 307 -25.18 -2.33 0.67
CA GLN A 307 -23.88 -1.82 1.10
C GLN A 307 -23.81 -1.57 2.62
N ALA A 308 -24.89 -1.06 3.24
CA ALA A 308 -24.92 -0.80 4.68
C ALA A 308 -24.88 -2.11 5.49
N GLN A 309 -25.59 -3.13 5.04
CA GLN A 309 -25.56 -4.47 5.66
C GLN A 309 -24.18 -5.12 5.49
N ALA A 310 -23.54 -4.98 4.33
CA ALA A 310 -22.20 -5.49 4.10
C ALA A 310 -21.19 -4.82 5.04
N LEU A 311 -21.27 -3.49 5.18
CA LEU A 311 -20.41 -2.73 6.11
C LEU A 311 -20.61 -3.17 7.55
N LEU A 312 -21.87 -3.29 8.01
CA LEU A 312 -22.16 -3.75 9.36
C LEU A 312 -21.64 -5.16 9.62
N PHE A 313 -21.87 -6.08 8.67
CA PHE A 313 -21.38 -7.46 8.78
C PHE A 313 -19.84 -7.49 8.88
N SER A 314 -19.14 -6.74 8.02
CA SER A 314 -17.68 -6.68 8.03
C SER A 314 -17.15 -6.08 9.34
N ALA A 315 -17.78 -5.03 9.86
CA ALA A 315 -17.38 -4.41 11.13
C ALA A 315 -17.57 -5.38 12.32
N VAL A 316 -18.69 -6.09 12.38
CA VAL A 316 -18.95 -7.09 13.45
C VAL A 316 -17.97 -8.27 13.32
N ALA A 317 -17.75 -8.78 12.12
CA ALA A 317 -16.81 -9.89 11.88
C ALA A 317 -15.38 -9.47 12.29
N GLY A 318 -14.93 -8.28 11.88
CA GLY A 318 -13.61 -7.74 12.28
C GLY A 318 -13.47 -7.63 13.80
N ALA A 319 -14.49 -7.12 14.50
CA ALA A 319 -14.48 -7.05 15.96
C ALA A 319 -14.38 -8.45 16.62
N LEU A 320 -15.11 -9.44 16.09
CA LEU A 320 -15.06 -10.82 16.59
C LEU A 320 -13.69 -11.47 16.33
N PHE A 321 -13.10 -11.27 15.16
CA PHE A 321 -11.75 -11.76 14.88
C PHE A 321 -10.71 -11.09 15.80
N THR A 322 -10.79 -9.78 16.01
CA THR A 322 -9.90 -9.07 16.94
C THR A 322 -10.03 -9.61 18.36
N LEU A 323 -11.25 -9.84 18.82
CA LEU A 323 -11.49 -10.45 20.13
C LEU A 323 -10.91 -11.89 20.18
N GLY A 324 -11.06 -12.65 19.11
CA GLY A 324 -10.46 -13.97 18.97
C GLY A 324 -8.93 -13.96 19.09
N VAL A 325 -8.24 -12.98 18.49
CA VAL A 325 -6.78 -12.80 18.63
C VAL A 325 -6.39 -12.54 20.09
N VAL A 326 -7.15 -11.69 20.78
CA VAL A 326 -6.86 -11.33 22.19
C VAL A 326 -7.08 -12.52 23.14
N LEU A 327 -8.09 -13.35 22.87
CA LEU A 327 -8.48 -14.45 23.75
C LEU A 327 -7.78 -15.78 23.43
N ALA A 328 -7.25 -15.94 22.21
CA ALA A 328 -6.56 -17.19 21.84
C ALA A 328 -5.19 -17.29 22.52
N SER A 329 -4.84 -18.50 22.99
CA SER A 329 -3.50 -18.75 23.51
C SER A 329 -2.49 -18.74 22.37
N THR A 330 -1.26 -18.26 22.63
CA THR A 330 -0.16 -18.21 21.68
C THR A 330 0.29 -19.60 21.17
N GLU A 331 -0.07 -20.65 21.87
CA GLU A 331 0.21 -22.05 21.50
C GLU A 331 -0.86 -22.68 20.59
N SER A 332 -1.95 -21.95 20.31
CA SER A 332 -3.08 -22.48 19.54
C SER A 332 -2.84 -22.32 18.04
N HIS A 333 -2.93 -23.42 17.27
CA HIS A 333 -2.96 -23.37 15.80
C HIS A 333 -4.15 -22.53 15.28
N ALA A 334 -5.22 -22.38 16.06
CA ALA A 334 -6.36 -21.53 15.69
C ALA A 334 -5.97 -20.05 15.66
N LEU A 335 -5.01 -19.62 16.47
CA LEU A 335 -4.55 -18.24 16.50
C LEU A 335 -4.00 -17.79 15.14
N SER A 336 -3.18 -18.61 14.49
CA SER A 336 -2.63 -18.25 13.16
C SER A 336 -3.71 -18.10 12.11
N VAL A 337 -4.75 -18.94 12.14
CA VAL A 337 -5.90 -18.84 11.23
C VAL A 337 -6.73 -17.60 11.50
N ILE A 338 -7.00 -17.31 12.78
CA ILE A 338 -7.78 -16.14 13.19
C ILE A 338 -7.05 -14.84 12.82
N VAL A 339 -5.74 -14.79 13.08
CA VAL A 339 -4.90 -13.61 12.76
C VAL A 339 -4.78 -13.38 11.27
N CYS A 340 -4.66 -14.44 10.47
CA CYS A 340 -4.63 -14.32 9.01
C CYS A 340 -6.01 -14.01 8.39
N GLY A 341 -7.09 -14.45 9.05
CA GLY A 341 -8.46 -14.20 8.60
C GLY A 341 -9.01 -12.82 8.96
N TRP A 342 -8.36 -12.17 9.90
CA TRP A 342 -8.72 -10.81 10.33
C TRP A 342 -8.30 -9.77 9.30
#